data_36424779485fd30e6acd5648859f3a39
#
_entry.id   36424779485fd30e6acd5648859f3a39
#
_cell.length_a   1.000
_cell.length_b   1.000
_cell.length_c   1.000
_cell.angle_alpha   90.00
_cell.angle_beta   90.00
_cell.angle_gamma   90.00
#
_symmetry.space_group_name_H-M   'P 1'
#
loop_
_entity.id
_entity.type
_entity.pdbx_description
1 polymer ?
#
loop_
_entity_poly.entity_id
_entity_poly.type
_entity_poly.pdbx_seq_one_letter_code
_entity_poly.pdbx_strand_id
1 'polypeptide(L)'
;MNYTEVRVYTGQPEYSKHFWNAMRGQESDYSGLSEGRSSDTGTYVMPNATNNKYEAAIINESLFRKIGTTFNVYEGSYHILAKEYDDLAQFVPEGGAIPVFDGLNDFTQYTVESHKLAALVKMNSDFVRDAAFDIESYLVKRLARNFAKAEDNAFINGTG
;
A
#
# COMPACT_ATOMS: atom_id res chain seq x y z
N MET A 1 -12.51 -7.71 -18.86
CA MET A 1 -12.85 -8.27 -17.56
C MET A 1 -12.81 -7.12 -16.55
N ASN A 2 -13.86 -6.93 -15.78
CA ASN A 2 -13.95 -5.82 -14.80
C ASN A 2 -13.03 -6.12 -13.61
N TYR A 3 -12.45 -5.08 -12.98
CA TYR A 3 -11.57 -5.20 -11.80
C TYR A 3 -12.19 -6.05 -10.66
N THR A 4 -13.50 -5.95 -10.48
CA THR A 4 -14.25 -6.73 -9.48
C THR A 4 -14.27 -8.23 -9.81
N GLU A 5 -14.40 -8.59 -11.07
CA GLU A 5 -14.43 -10.01 -11.52
C GLU A 5 -13.04 -10.64 -11.34
N VAL A 6 -11.97 -9.93 -11.72
CA VAL A 6 -10.59 -10.39 -11.51
C VAL A 6 -10.33 -10.63 -10.01
N ARG A 7 -10.82 -9.76 -9.13
CA ARG A 7 -10.64 -9.89 -7.69
C ARG A 7 -11.38 -11.08 -7.08
N VAL A 8 -12.55 -11.43 -7.58
CA VAL A 8 -13.30 -12.63 -7.17
C VAL A 8 -12.53 -13.89 -7.59
N TYR A 9 -12.02 -13.91 -8.80
CA TYR A 9 -11.29 -15.05 -9.33
C TYR A 9 -9.94 -15.27 -8.61
N THR A 10 -9.17 -14.23 -8.38
CA THR A 10 -7.89 -14.31 -7.65
C THR A 10 -8.03 -14.67 -6.17
N GLY A 11 -9.26 -14.64 -5.64
CA GLY A 11 -9.59 -15.13 -4.30
C GLY A 11 -9.71 -16.65 -4.18
N GLN A 12 -9.78 -17.37 -5.29
CA GLN A 12 -9.95 -18.83 -5.28
C GLN A 12 -8.65 -19.56 -4.93
N PRO A 13 -8.71 -20.63 -4.09
CA PRO A 13 -7.52 -21.41 -3.73
C PRO A 13 -6.82 -22.06 -4.92
N GLU A 14 -7.58 -22.45 -5.92
CA GLU A 14 -7.09 -23.06 -7.15
C GLU A 14 -6.23 -22.08 -7.96
N TYR A 15 -6.68 -20.83 -8.09
CA TYR A 15 -5.88 -19.79 -8.72
C TYR A 15 -4.53 -19.61 -8.03
N SER A 16 -4.51 -19.57 -6.72
CA SER A 16 -3.26 -19.46 -5.93
C SER A 16 -2.31 -20.61 -6.21
N LYS A 17 -2.82 -21.84 -6.32
CA LYS A 17 -2.03 -23.02 -6.63
C LYS A 17 -1.42 -22.94 -8.03
N HIS A 18 -2.22 -22.61 -9.04
CA HIS A 18 -1.76 -22.45 -10.42
C HIS A 18 -0.73 -21.33 -10.55
N PHE A 19 -0.97 -20.20 -9.88
CA PHE A 19 -0.04 -19.06 -9.85
C PHE A 19 1.36 -19.46 -9.32
N TRP A 20 1.41 -20.15 -8.19
CA TRP A 20 2.69 -20.55 -7.59
C TRP A 20 3.35 -21.70 -8.34
N ASN A 21 2.61 -22.61 -8.94
CA ASN A 21 3.15 -23.63 -9.84
C ASN A 21 3.75 -23.00 -11.11
N ALA A 22 3.07 -22.02 -11.69
CA ALA A 22 3.58 -21.27 -12.84
C ALA A 22 4.88 -20.53 -12.48
N MET A 23 4.95 -19.89 -11.30
CA MET A 23 6.15 -19.22 -10.82
C MET A 23 7.33 -20.19 -10.62
N ARG A 24 7.05 -21.45 -10.26
CA ARG A 24 8.06 -22.52 -10.16
C ARG A 24 8.42 -23.16 -11.49
N GLY A 25 7.73 -22.79 -12.58
CA GLY A 25 7.91 -23.42 -13.89
C GLY A 25 7.37 -24.87 -13.95
N GLN A 26 6.45 -25.23 -13.06
CA GLN A 26 5.81 -26.56 -12.98
C GLN A 26 4.48 -26.60 -13.71
N GLU A 27 3.95 -25.46 -14.14
CA GLU A 27 2.72 -25.36 -14.89
C GLU A 27 2.98 -25.49 -16.38
N SER A 28 2.35 -26.44 -17.04
CA SER A 28 2.40 -26.61 -18.50
C SER A 28 1.21 -25.96 -19.22
N ASP A 29 0.12 -25.69 -18.48
CA ASP A 29 -1.08 -25.05 -18.98
C ASP A 29 -1.41 -23.82 -18.12
N TYR A 30 -1.40 -22.65 -18.74
CA TYR A 30 -1.69 -21.38 -18.08
C TYR A 30 -3.16 -20.96 -18.19
N SER A 31 -4.04 -21.84 -18.66
CA SER A 31 -5.49 -21.57 -18.78
C SER A 31 -6.12 -21.20 -17.43
N GLY A 32 -5.67 -21.85 -16.35
CA GLY A 32 -6.10 -21.56 -14.98
C GLY A 32 -5.70 -20.17 -14.44
N LEU A 33 -4.86 -19.43 -15.18
CA LEU A 33 -4.45 -18.07 -14.83
C LEU A 33 -5.05 -17.00 -15.75
N SER A 34 -5.74 -17.41 -16.82
CA SER A 34 -6.21 -16.51 -17.88
C SER A 34 -7.13 -15.40 -17.33
N GLU A 35 -8.02 -15.74 -16.40
CA GLU A 35 -8.96 -14.80 -15.80
C GLU A 35 -8.36 -13.88 -14.75
N GLY A 36 -7.20 -14.23 -14.18
CA GLY A 36 -6.41 -13.39 -13.29
C GLY A 36 -5.42 -12.49 -14.01
N ARG A 37 -5.45 -12.43 -15.34
CA ARG A 37 -4.56 -11.59 -16.13
C ARG A 37 -5.08 -10.16 -16.21
N SER A 38 -4.23 -9.19 -15.91
CA SER A 38 -4.58 -7.79 -16.11
C SER A 38 -4.78 -7.46 -17.59
N SER A 39 -5.91 -6.84 -17.95
CA SER A 39 -6.21 -6.40 -19.31
C SER A 39 -5.23 -5.36 -19.83
N ASP A 40 -4.71 -4.49 -18.94
CA ASP A 40 -3.89 -3.35 -19.32
C ASP A 40 -2.41 -3.71 -19.51
N THR A 41 -1.88 -4.56 -18.62
CA THR A 41 -0.45 -4.89 -18.63
C THR A 41 -0.15 -6.30 -19.15
N GLY A 42 -1.17 -7.14 -19.28
CA GLY A 42 -1.03 -8.54 -19.65
C GLY A 42 -0.31 -9.40 -18.61
N THR A 43 -0.09 -8.88 -17.40
CA THR A 43 0.55 -9.57 -16.29
C THR A 43 -0.47 -10.28 -15.41
N TYR A 44 -0.08 -11.39 -14.79
CA TYR A 44 -0.93 -12.10 -13.85
C TYR A 44 -0.99 -11.36 -12.52
N VAL A 45 -2.19 -11.25 -11.97
CA VAL A 45 -2.44 -10.59 -10.68
C VAL A 45 -2.09 -11.56 -9.55
N MET A 46 -1.50 -11.03 -8.49
CA MET A 46 -1.15 -11.81 -7.29
C MET A 46 -2.43 -12.37 -6.62
N PRO A 47 -2.41 -13.64 -6.15
CA PRO A 47 -3.53 -14.20 -5.40
C PRO A 47 -3.88 -13.34 -4.16
N ASN A 48 -5.18 -13.19 -3.87
CA ASN A 48 -5.64 -12.37 -2.74
C ASN A 48 -5.07 -12.85 -1.40
N ALA A 49 -4.95 -14.16 -1.20
CA ALA A 49 -4.37 -14.72 0.03
C ALA A 49 -2.91 -14.27 0.23
N THR A 50 -2.13 -14.25 -0.84
CA THR A 50 -0.73 -13.78 -0.81
C THR A 50 -0.66 -12.28 -0.61
N ASN A 51 -1.56 -11.51 -1.26
CA ASN A 51 -1.64 -10.06 -1.07
C ASN A 51 -1.95 -9.69 0.38
N ASN A 52 -2.90 -10.37 1.02
CA ASN A 52 -3.22 -10.15 2.43
C ASN A 52 -2.03 -10.44 3.36
N LYS A 53 -1.27 -11.51 3.08
CA LYS A 53 -0.03 -11.81 3.81
C LYS A 53 1.02 -10.70 3.62
N TYR A 54 1.13 -10.17 2.40
CA TYR A 54 2.04 -9.09 2.08
C TYR A 54 1.66 -7.79 2.79
N GLU A 55 0.37 -7.41 2.78
CA GLU A 55 -0.11 -6.22 3.48
C GLU A 55 0.12 -6.32 5.00
N ALA A 56 -0.16 -7.47 5.60
CA ALA A 56 0.15 -7.70 7.01
C ALA A 56 1.66 -7.62 7.30
N ALA A 57 2.49 -8.16 6.41
CA ALA A 57 3.94 -8.13 6.59
C ALA A 57 4.51 -6.71 6.46
N ILE A 58 4.02 -5.88 5.53
CA ILE A 58 4.50 -4.50 5.37
C ILE A 58 4.12 -3.62 6.56
N ILE A 59 2.91 -3.80 7.13
CA ILE A 59 2.49 -3.11 8.35
C ILE A 59 3.40 -3.48 9.53
N ASN A 60 3.82 -4.74 9.63
CA ASN A 60 4.70 -5.19 10.69
C ASN A 60 6.14 -4.67 10.56
N GLU A 61 6.62 -4.46 9.34
CA GLU A 61 8.00 -3.99 9.08
C GLU A 61 8.13 -2.45 9.12
N SER A 62 7.09 -1.70 8.70
CA SER A 62 7.12 -0.24 8.65
C SER A 62 6.80 0.38 10.01
N LEU A 63 7.62 1.35 10.44
CA LEU A 63 7.36 2.12 11.64
C LEU A 63 6.20 3.10 11.43
N PHE A 64 6.21 3.82 10.31
CA PHE A 64 5.21 4.86 10.03
C PHE A 64 3.81 4.30 9.81
N ARG A 65 3.67 3.09 9.26
CA ARG A 65 2.36 2.42 9.14
C ARG A 65 1.76 2.01 10.49
N LYS A 66 2.60 1.86 11.54
CA LYS A 66 2.14 1.57 12.91
C LYS A 66 1.67 2.81 13.67
N ILE A 67 2.32 3.95 13.45
CA ILE A 67 2.04 5.18 14.20
C ILE A 67 1.18 6.17 13.42
N GLY A 68 1.18 6.10 12.09
CA GLY A 68 0.45 7.00 11.21
C GLY A 68 -1.00 6.57 10.96
N THR A 69 -1.80 7.49 10.47
CA THR A 69 -3.14 7.19 9.98
C THR A 69 -3.11 6.87 8.49
N THR A 70 -3.67 5.74 8.10
CA THR A 70 -3.71 5.30 6.70
C THR A 70 -5.06 5.63 6.08
N PHE A 71 -5.05 6.31 4.93
CA PHE A 71 -6.22 6.61 4.13
C PHE A 71 -6.17 5.85 2.81
N ASN A 72 -7.27 5.24 2.42
CA ASN A 72 -7.41 4.63 1.11
C ASN A 72 -8.00 5.65 0.14
N VAL A 73 -7.21 6.07 -0.85
CA VAL A 73 -7.62 6.98 -1.91
C VAL A 73 -7.80 6.19 -3.20
N TYR A 74 -8.99 6.25 -3.79
CA TYR A 74 -9.32 5.46 -4.98
C TYR A 74 -8.96 6.19 -6.29
N GLU A 75 -9.04 7.52 -6.31
CA GLU A 75 -8.69 8.33 -7.48
C GLU A 75 -8.20 9.73 -7.06
N GLY A 76 -7.17 10.22 -7.78
CA GLY A 76 -6.72 11.60 -7.72
C GLY A 76 -5.90 11.99 -6.49
N SER A 77 -5.98 13.27 -6.13
CA SER A 77 -5.36 13.86 -4.95
C SER A 77 -6.35 13.92 -3.78
N TYR A 78 -5.85 13.76 -2.57
CA TYR A 78 -6.64 13.92 -1.35
C TYR A 78 -6.28 15.24 -0.69
N HIS A 79 -7.30 16.03 -0.35
CA HIS A 79 -7.12 17.32 0.31
C HIS A 79 -7.44 17.18 1.80
N ILE A 80 -6.46 17.47 2.64
CA ILE A 80 -6.62 17.51 4.08
C ILE A 80 -6.70 18.96 4.51
N LEU A 81 -7.79 19.32 5.17
CA LEU A 81 -7.92 20.59 5.85
C LEU A 81 -7.41 20.41 7.27
N ALA A 82 -6.29 21.03 7.60
CA ALA A 82 -5.77 21.08 8.94
C ALA A 82 -6.06 22.45 9.53
N LYS A 83 -6.50 22.47 10.78
CA LYS A 83 -6.68 23.69 11.55
C LYS A 83 -5.62 23.74 12.66
N GLU A 84 -4.80 24.77 12.66
CA GLU A 84 -3.91 25.08 13.77
C GLU A 84 -4.63 26.07 14.69
N TYR A 85 -4.67 25.73 15.99
CA TYR A 85 -5.25 26.57 17.01
C TYR A 85 -4.12 27.20 17.80
N ASP A 86 -3.79 28.46 17.50
CA ASP A 86 -2.87 29.26 18.30
C ASP A 86 -3.63 30.25 19.24
N ASP A 87 -4.95 30.14 19.25
CA ASP A 87 -5.82 31.03 20.02
C ASP A 87 -5.78 30.69 21.51
N LEU A 88 -5.28 31.59 22.31
CA LEU A 88 -5.29 31.45 23.75
C LEU A 88 -6.34 32.41 24.35
N ALA A 89 -7.23 31.85 25.17
CA ALA A 89 -8.13 32.66 25.97
C ALA A 89 -7.31 33.57 26.92
N GLN A 90 -7.65 34.83 26.99
CA GLN A 90 -6.97 35.83 27.83
C GLN A 90 -7.86 36.29 28.98
N PHE A 91 -7.25 36.55 30.13
CA PHE A 91 -7.94 37.25 31.24
C PHE A 91 -8.07 38.72 30.92
N VAL A 92 -9.33 39.17 30.80
CA VAL A 92 -9.66 40.56 30.47
C VAL A 92 -10.12 41.26 31.74
N PRO A 93 -9.57 42.44 32.09
CA PRO A 93 -10.03 43.23 33.23
C PRO A 93 -11.45 43.74 32.97
N GLU A 94 -12.17 44.10 34.05
CA GLU A 94 -13.53 44.62 33.95
C GLU A 94 -13.55 45.91 33.09
N GLY A 95 -14.40 45.87 32.02
CA GLY A 95 -14.46 46.96 31.03
C GLY A 95 -13.37 46.88 29.93
N GLY A 96 -12.50 45.88 29.92
CA GLY A 96 -11.49 45.68 28.88
C GLY A 96 -12.04 45.13 27.55
N ALA A 97 -11.33 45.38 26.46
CA ALA A 97 -11.71 44.85 25.14
C ALA A 97 -11.52 43.31 25.09
N ILE A 98 -12.52 42.59 24.65
CA ILE A 98 -12.45 41.14 24.44
C ILE A 98 -11.70 40.87 23.13
N PRO A 99 -10.63 40.04 23.13
CA PRO A 99 -9.92 39.67 21.90
C PRO A 99 -10.88 38.90 20.99
N VAL A 100 -10.88 39.24 19.71
CA VAL A 100 -11.68 38.57 18.68
C VAL A 100 -10.72 37.70 17.87
N PHE A 101 -11.02 36.42 17.76
CA PHE A 101 -10.27 35.47 16.93
C PHE A 101 -10.99 35.26 15.60
N ASP A 102 -10.26 35.30 14.48
CA ASP A 102 -10.81 35.05 13.16
C ASP A 102 -10.68 33.55 12.81
N GLY A 103 -11.70 32.77 13.12
CA GLY A 103 -11.72 31.33 12.89
C GLY A 103 -11.81 30.89 11.42
N LEU A 104 -11.87 31.82 10.45
CA LEU A 104 -11.95 31.50 9.03
C LEU A 104 -10.58 31.39 8.37
N ASN A 105 -9.56 32.07 8.88
CA ASN A 105 -8.21 32.08 8.31
C ASN A 105 -7.28 30.97 8.83
N ASP A 106 -7.75 30.16 9.77
CA ASP A 106 -6.92 29.16 10.46
C ASP A 106 -6.85 27.81 9.71
N PHE A 107 -7.47 27.70 8.53
CA PHE A 107 -7.47 26.46 7.76
C PHE A 107 -6.35 26.45 6.73
N THR A 108 -5.42 25.52 6.88
CA THR A 108 -4.40 25.22 5.86
C THR A 108 -4.80 23.95 5.11
N GLN A 109 -4.84 24.04 3.77
CA GLN A 109 -5.11 22.91 2.91
C GLN A 109 -3.80 22.24 2.51
N TYR A 110 -3.68 20.96 2.86
CA TYR A 110 -2.59 20.09 2.40
C TYR A 110 -3.11 19.18 1.30
N THR A 111 -2.41 19.14 0.19
CA THR A 111 -2.71 18.23 -0.92
C THR A 111 -1.77 17.02 -0.84
N VAL A 112 -2.35 15.82 -0.77
CA VAL A 112 -1.60 14.56 -0.75
C VAL A 112 -1.78 13.89 -2.11
N GLU A 113 -0.68 13.63 -2.79
CA GLU A 113 -0.65 12.96 -4.09
C GLU A 113 -0.12 11.53 -3.94
N SER A 114 -0.59 10.63 -4.82
CA SER A 114 -0.12 9.25 -4.83
C SER A 114 1.15 9.11 -5.66
N HIS A 115 2.20 8.52 -5.10
CA HIS A 115 3.43 8.19 -5.79
C HIS A 115 3.56 6.69 -6.02
N LYS A 116 4.08 6.30 -7.18
CA LYS A 116 4.27 4.89 -7.53
C LYS A 116 5.58 4.36 -6.97
N LEU A 117 5.50 3.38 -6.08
CA LEU A 117 6.65 2.63 -5.58
C LEU A 117 6.70 1.27 -6.28
N ALA A 118 7.86 0.89 -6.83
CA ALA A 118 8.03 -0.36 -7.56
C ALA A 118 9.35 -1.05 -7.20
N ALA A 119 9.34 -2.38 -7.22
CA ALA A 119 10.52 -3.20 -7.03
C ALA A 119 10.53 -4.39 -8.01
N LEU A 120 11.72 -4.76 -8.49
CA LEU A 120 11.93 -5.92 -9.35
C LEU A 120 12.83 -6.94 -8.66
N VAL A 121 12.33 -8.16 -8.46
CA VAL A 121 13.11 -9.26 -7.92
C VAL A 121 13.45 -10.24 -9.03
N LYS A 122 14.75 -10.46 -9.26
CA LYS A 122 15.25 -11.50 -10.15
C LYS A 122 15.68 -12.70 -9.30
N MET A 123 15.27 -13.89 -9.71
CA MET A 123 15.64 -15.14 -9.05
C MET A 123 16.17 -16.16 -10.09
N ASN A 124 17.07 -17.02 -9.66
CA ASN A 124 17.55 -18.10 -10.50
C ASN A 124 16.47 -19.19 -10.62
N SER A 125 16.25 -19.72 -11.81
CA SER A 125 15.27 -20.76 -12.09
C SER A 125 15.47 -22.03 -11.28
N ASP A 126 16.73 -22.42 -11.05
CA ASP A 126 17.06 -23.64 -10.29
C ASP A 126 16.65 -23.51 -8.82
N PHE A 127 16.86 -22.34 -8.23
CA PHE A 127 16.43 -22.04 -6.87
C PHE A 127 14.90 -22.02 -6.72
N VAL A 128 14.20 -21.51 -7.73
CA VAL A 128 12.73 -21.42 -7.73
C VAL A 128 12.08 -22.81 -7.87
N ARG A 129 12.77 -23.75 -8.58
CA ARG A 129 12.29 -25.12 -8.79
C ARG A 129 12.47 -26.02 -7.57
N ASP A 130 13.31 -25.65 -6.61
CA ASP A 130 13.49 -26.43 -5.40
C ASP A 130 12.18 -26.49 -4.59
N ALA A 131 11.58 -27.69 -4.56
CA ALA A 131 10.29 -27.91 -3.91
C ALA A 131 10.34 -27.77 -2.38
N ALA A 132 11.53 -27.88 -1.78
CA ALA A 132 11.71 -27.69 -0.33
C ALA A 132 11.69 -26.23 0.10
N PHE A 133 11.82 -25.30 -0.85
CA PHE A 133 11.88 -23.88 -0.57
C PHE A 133 10.49 -23.21 -0.68
N ASP A 134 10.05 -22.57 0.40
CA ASP A 134 8.82 -21.78 0.41
C ASP A 134 9.06 -20.40 -0.22
N ILE A 135 8.92 -20.36 -1.56
CA ILE A 135 9.13 -19.16 -2.36
C ILE A 135 8.11 -18.05 -2.01
N GLU A 136 6.86 -18.42 -1.69
CA GLU A 136 5.82 -17.46 -1.34
C GLU A 136 6.21 -16.67 -0.09
N SER A 137 6.46 -17.36 1.00
CA SER A 137 6.84 -16.71 2.26
C SER A 137 8.14 -15.92 2.16
N TYR A 138 9.10 -16.40 1.38
CA TYR A 138 10.35 -15.68 1.14
C TYR A 138 10.11 -14.36 0.39
N LEU A 139 9.36 -14.40 -0.71
CA LEU A 139 9.09 -13.22 -1.52
C LEU A 139 8.24 -12.19 -0.76
N VAL A 140 7.21 -12.64 -0.06
CA VAL A 140 6.35 -11.78 0.77
C VAL A 140 7.20 -11.02 1.80
N LYS A 141 8.03 -11.71 2.58
CA LYS A 141 8.89 -11.08 3.59
C LYS A 141 9.91 -10.13 2.98
N ARG A 142 10.56 -10.55 1.89
CA ARG A 142 11.59 -9.75 1.23
C ARG A 142 11.03 -8.47 0.62
N LEU A 143 9.90 -8.58 -0.09
CA LEU A 143 9.24 -7.43 -0.69
C LEU A 143 8.69 -6.50 0.39
N ALA A 144 7.96 -7.01 1.37
CA ALA A 144 7.41 -6.21 2.46
C ALA A 144 8.50 -5.39 3.17
N ARG A 145 9.64 -6.01 3.48
CA ARG A 145 10.77 -5.32 4.10
C ARG A 145 11.39 -4.24 3.21
N ASN A 146 11.52 -4.51 1.91
CA ASN A 146 12.08 -3.54 0.98
C ASN A 146 11.15 -2.33 0.80
N PHE A 147 9.85 -2.57 0.67
CA PHE A 147 8.87 -1.51 0.54
C PHE A 147 8.75 -0.70 1.83
N ALA A 148 8.65 -1.35 3.00
CA ALA A 148 8.63 -0.67 4.29
C ALA A 148 9.83 0.26 4.49
N LYS A 149 11.03 -0.22 4.18
CA LYS A 149 12.25 0.61 4.26
C LYS A 149 12.23 1.79 3.30
N ALA A 150 11.73 1.60 2.09
CA ALA A 150 11.64 2.68 1.10
C ALA A 150 10.62 3.74 1.52
N GLU A 151 9.46 3.31 2.02
CA GLU A 151 8.43 4.21 2.56
C GLU A 151 8.95 4.98 3.78
N ASP A 152 9.49 4.28 4.78
CA ASP A 152 10.02 4.91 6.00
C ASP A 152 11.14 5.92 5.68
N ASN A 153 12.01 5.60 4.71
CA ASN A 153 13.03 6.53 4.26
C ASN A 153 12.43 7.75 3.53
N ALA A 154 11.39 7.55 2.72
CA ALA A 154 10.71 8.63 2.04
C ALA A 154 9.99 9.58 3.01
N PHE A 155 9.40 9.05 4.09
CA PHE A 155 8.77 9.86 5.13
C PHE A 155 9.76 10.71 5.94
N ILE A 156 11.00 10.23 6.11
CA ILE A 156 12.02 10.98 6.88
C ILE A 156 12.77 11.96 5.98
N ASN A 157 13.17 11.53 4.79
CA ASN A 157 14.12 12.24 3.93
C ASN A 157 13.51 12.73 2.62
N GLY A 158 12.22 12.47 2.40
CA GLY A 158 11.52 12.91 1.19
C GLY A 158 11.32 14.43 1.16
N THR A 159 11.14 14.95 -0.03
CA THR A 159 10.90 16.38 -0.25
C THR A 159 9.42 16.74 -0.38
N GLY A 160 8.52 15.78 -0.15
CA GLY A 160 7.07 15.94 -0.31
C GLY A 160 6.60 15.51 -1.68
#